data_b8597040402e418b0bf2b7ed7f900593
#
_entry.id   b8597040402e418b0bf2b7ed7f900593
#
_cell.length_a   1.000
_cell.length_b   1.000
_cell.length_c   1.000
_cell.angle_alpha   90.00
_cell.angle_beta   90.00
_cell.angle_gamma   90.00
#
_symmetry.space_group_name_H-M   'P 1'
#
loop_
_entity.id
_entity.type
_entity.pdbx_description
1 polymer ?
#
loop_
_entity_poly.entity_id
_entity_poly.type
_entity_poly.pdbx_seq_one_letter_code
_entity_poly.pdbx_strand_id
1 'polypeptide(L)'
;LLLAAFWAVEAGRPVLALLPAALTLLCREDAALPVIGLGAWMAVAHRRWIVGALTATGALALLAVDIRWIIPAYRGEVYSHLGRYAYLGGSLTEIVANAILHPLRTLGALLTGGRAVYLAAMLAPLAFLPLLGGWDLLGVLPALAQNLLSSDPVLYAHRAQYQSFVLPFLILAAVGGYARLARRRPGSWPVAVLAVAMVASLALASRTMNNLAVARFWPPPEKRAAYQVLARVPPAAAVSAQDPYVPHLSLRPLVFVFPTGIDKSDYVLINLDSYPWRNLPGITLARDGTSVTIVAGPRERRYAVAAQAGPHLLLRRR
;
A
#
# COMPACT_ATOMS: atom_id res chain seq x y z
N LEU A 1 16.02 -0.17 -4.20
CA LEU A 1 16.52 1.21 -4.21
C LEU A 1 16.94 1.67 -2.80
N LEU A 2 16.07 1.61 -1.77
CA LEU A 2 16.42 2.01 -0.40
C LEU A 2 17.63 1.25 0.16
N LEU A 3 17.71 -0.07 -0.07
CA LEU A 3 18.88 -0.86 0.37
C LEU A 3 20.17 -0.43 -0.33
N ALA A 4 20.10 -0.01 -1.59
CA ALA A 4 21.25 0.56 -2.29
C ALA A 4 21.68 1.91 -1.70
N ALA A 5 20.70 2.74 -1.30
CA ALA A 5 20.98 3.99 -0.60
C ALA A 5 21.66 3.74 0.75
N PHE A 6 21.17 2.78 1.55
CA PHE A 6 21.80 2.38 2.81
C PHE A 6 23.23 1.91 2.61
N TRP A 7 23.45 1.02 1.64
CA TRP A 7 24.79 0.54 1.32
C TRP A 7 25.75 1.67 0.96
N ALA A 8 25.31 2.64 0.15
CA ALA A 8 26.15 3.78 -0.23
C ALA A 8 26.54 4.63 0.97
N VAL A 9 25.62 4.85 1.92
CA VAL A 9 25.90 5.60 3.15
C VAL A 9 26.87 4.85 4.06
N GLU A 10 26.63 3.55 4.29
CA GLU A 10 27.50 2.68 5.10
C GLU A 10 28.91 2.55 4.49
N ALA A 11 29.01 2.55 3.14
CA ALA A 11 30.28 2.57 2.41
C ALA A 11 31.01 3.93 2.46
N GLY A 12 30.49 4.90 3.22
CA GLY A 12 31.09 6.24 3.35
C GLY A 12 30.87 7.15 2.13
N ARG A 13 29.95 6.80 1.25
CA ARG A 13 29.62 7.52 -0.01
C ARG A 13 28.20 8.11 0.01
N PRO A 14 27.85 9.01 0.96
CA PRO A 14 26.46 9.45 1.15
C PRO A 14 25.88 10.19 -0.06
N VAL A 15 26.70 10.82 -0.91
CA VAL A 15 26.24 11.50 -2.12
C VAL A 15 25.73 10.49 -3.16
N LEU A 16 26.32 9.29 -3.23
CA LEU A 16 25.81 8.23 -4.12
C LEU A 16 24.44 7.73 -3.70
N ALA A 17 24.06 7.90 -2.44
CA ALA A 17 22.72 7.52 -1.97
C ALA A 17 21.61 8.40 -2.57
N LEU A 18 21.93 9.60 -3.07
CA LEU A 18 20.96 10.52 -3.68
C LEU A 18 20.33 9.94 -4.94
N LEU A 19 21.08 9.17 -5.74
CA LEU A 19 20.54 8.56 -6.97
C LEU A 19 19.44 7.53 -6.65
N PRO A 20 19.68 6.48 -5.86
CA PRO A 20 18.62 5.53 -5.53
C PRO A 20 17.49 6.17 -4.69
N ALA A 21 17.76 7.21 -3.90
CA ALA A 21 16.72 7.98 -3.22
C ALA A 21 15.82 8.71 -4.22
N ALA A 22 16.39 9.40 -5.21
CA ALA A 22 15.64 10.08 -6.27
C ALA A 22 14.81 9.08 -7.10
N LEU A 23 15.38 7.93 -7.47
CA LEU A 23 14.65 6.87 -8.15
C LEU A 23 13.52 6.28 -7.30
N THR A 24 13.66 6.25 -5.98
CA THR A 24 12.59 5.82 -5.08
C THR A 24 11.39 6.79 -5.13
N LEU A 25 11.66 8.09 -5.21
CA LEU A 25 10.62 9.13 -5.31
C LEU A 25 9.78 9.00 -6.59
N LEU A 26 10.30 8.39 -7.65
CA LEU A 26 9.57 8.18 -8.90
C LEU A 26 8.59 6.98 -8.84
N CYS A 27 8.63 6.18 -7.77
CA CYS A 27 7.78 4.99 -7.67
C CYS A 27 6.33 5.33 -7.31
N ARG A 28 6.15 6.19 -6.31
CA ARG A 28 4.84 6.58 -5.76
C ARG A 28 5.00 7.87 -4.94
N GLU A 29 3.90 8.62 -4.79
CA GLU A 29 3.89 9.86 -4.00
C GLU A 29 4.30 9.66 -2.53
N ASP A 30 3.84 8.56 -1.92
CA ASP A 30 4.16 8.26 -0.52
C ASP A 30 5.58 7.68 -0.32
N ALA A 31 6.31 7.38 -1.40
CA ALA A 31 7.73 7.04 -1.34
C ALA A 31 8.60 8.21 -0.83
N ALA A 32 8.06 9.42 -0.81
CA ALA A 32 8.69 10.55 -0.14
C ALA A 32 8.93 10.30 1.36
N LEU A 33 8.02 9.59 2.04
CA LEU A 33 8.14 9.34 3.48
C LEU A 33 9.36 8.48 3.86
N PRO A 34 9.62 7.32 3.24
CA PRO A 34 10.85 6.60 3.50
C PRO A 34 12.11 7.36 3.07
N VAL A 35 12.05 8.22 2.05
CA VAL A 35 13.20 9.07 1.67
C VAL A 35 13.43 10.19 2.69
N ILE A 36 12.38 10.77 3.28
CA ILE A 36 12.51 11.68 4.45
C ILE A 36 13.17 10.92 5.61
N GLY A 37 12.74 9.68 5.88
CA GLY A 37 13.35 8.83 6.90
C GLY A 37 14.83 8.53 6.63
N LEU A 38 15.18 8.23 5.38
CA LEU A 38 16.57 8.06 4.94
C LEU A 38 17.41 9.33 5.24
N GLY A 39 16.88 10.51 4.89
CA GLY A 39 17.55 11.79 5.17
C GLY A 39 17.77 12.03 6.67
N ALA A 40 16.76 11.78 7.49
CA ALA A 40 16.85 11.88 8.94
C ALA A 40 17.88 10.89 9.53
N TRP A 41 17.89 9.64 9.06
CA TRP A 41 18.87 8.65 9.45
C TRP A 41 20.30 9.04 9.06
N MET A 42 20.52 9.53 7.83
CA MET A 42 21.81 10.04 7.38
C MET A 42 22.32 11.18 8.26
N ALA A 43 21.43 12.12 8.59
CA ALA A 43 21.77 13.28 9.40
C ALA A 43 22.16 12.86 10.83
N VAL A 44 21.35 12.05 11.50
CA VAL A 44 21.47 11.76 12.92
C VAL A 44 22.42 10.58 13.18
N ALA A 45 22.21 9.43 12.50
CA ALA A 45 22.98 8.22 12.74
C ALA A 45 24.41 8.31 12.17
N HIS A 46 24.55 8.95 11.00
CA HIS A 46 25.84 9.05 10.30
C HIS A 46 26.46 10.45 10.34
N ARG A 47 25.81 11.40 11.00
CA ARG A 47 26.29 12.80 11.12
C ARG A 47 26.53 13.49 9.77
N ARG A 48 25.80 13.07 8.72
CA ARG A 48 25.83 13.63 7.36
C ARG A 48 24.73 14.68 7.19
N TRP A 49 24.80 15.73 8.00
CA TRP A 49 23.71 16.73 8.16
C TRP A 49 23.27 17.38 6.86
N ILE A 50 24.22 17.81 6.02
CA ILE A 50 23.91 18.52 4.77
C ILE A 50 23.20 17.57 3.79
N VAL A 51 23.79 16.40 3.50
CA VAL A 51 23.22 15.45 2.55
C VAL A 51 21.91 14.91 3.09
N GLY A 52 21.82 14.61 4.37
CA GLY A 52 20.60 14.15 5.02
C GLY A 52 19.47 15.19 4.98
N ALA A 53 19.79 16.44 5.29
CA ALA A 53 18.82 17.55 5.22
C ALA A 53 18.32 17.76 3.79
N LEU A 54 19.23 17.80 2.80
CA LEU A 54 18.86 17.95 1.38
C LEU A 54 17.97 16.78 0.91
N THR A 55 18.27 15.55 1.34
CA THR A 55 17.45 14.38 1.01
C THR A 55 16.05 14.51 1.60
N ALA A 56 15.94 14.83 2.89
CA ALA A 56 14.65 14.94 3.57
C ALA A 56 13.82 16.12 3.06
N THR A 57 14.43 17.30 2.91
CA THR A 57 13.71 18.51 2.44
C THR A 57 13.32 18.40 0.97
N GLY A 58 14.16 17.81 0.11
CA GLY A 58 13.84 17.55 -1.29
C GLY A 58 12.66 16.58 -1.44
N ALA A 59 12.65 15.50 -0.65
CA ALA A 59 11.53 14.56 -0.64
C ALA A 59 10.23 15.18 -0.11
N LEU A 60 10.32 16.01 0.94
CA LEU A 60 9.16 16.74 1.48
C LEU A 60 8.61 17.75 0.46
N ALA A 61 9.49 18.47 -0.21
CA ALA A 61 9.10 19.42 -1.25
C ALA A 61 8.39 18.73 -2.42
N LEU A 62 8.93 17.59 -2.89
CA LEU A 62 8.28 16.82 -3.93
C LEU A 62 6.90 16.28 -3.49
N LEU A 63 6.79 15.76 -2.28
CA LEU A 63 5.49 15.31 -1.73
C LEU A 63 4.47 16.47 -1.71
N ALA A 64 4.91 17.67 -1.32
CA ALA A 64 4.03 18.84 -1.32
C ALA A 64 3.61 19.24 -2.75
N VAL A 65 4.51 19.17 -3.72
CA VAL A 65 4.24 19.40 -5.15
C VAL A 65 3.26 18.36 -5.69
N ASP A 66 3.48 17.09 -5.39
CA ASP A 66 2.60 15.99 -5.83
C ASP A 66 1.17 16.19 -5.32
N ILE A 67 1.01 16.42 -4.03
CA ILE A 67 -0.31 16.56 -3.38
C ILE A 67 -1.02 17.84 -3.84
N ARG A 68 -0.29 18.93 -4.03
CA ARG A 68 -0.88 20.26 -4.28
C ARG A 68 -1.15 20.55 -5.76
N TRP A 69 -0.31 20.02 -6.65
CA TRP A 69 -0.37 20.35 -8.08
C TRP A 69 -0.43 19.14 -9.00
N ILE A 70 0.48 18.17 -8.88
CA ILE A 70 0.60 17.09 -9.86
C ILE A 70 -0.65 16.19 -9.82
N ILE A 71 -0.98 15.64 -8.65
CA ILE A 71 -2.11 14.71 -8.53
C ILE A 71 -3.45 15.38 -8.88
N PRO A 72 -3.77 16.60 -8.39
CA PRO A 72 -4.99 17.28 -8.80
C PRO A 72 -5.06 17.59 -10.30
N ALA A 73 -3.93 17.95 -10.93
CA ALA A 73 -3.90 18.24 -12.38
C ALA A 73 -4.24 16.99 -13.23
N TYR A 74 -3.79 15.80 -12.82
CA TYR A 74 -4.06 14.56 -13.56
C TYR A 74 -5.38 13.90 -13.19
N ARG A 75 -5.83 14.00 -11.93
CA ARG A 75 -7.06 13.36 -11.45
C ARG A 75 -8.29 14.26 -11.55
N GLY A 76 -8.12 15.57 -11.64
CA GLY A 76 -9.22 16.55 -11.55
C GLY A 76 -9.85 16.66 -10.16
N GLU A 77 -9.28 16.02 -9.14
CA GLU A 77 -9.80 15.97 -7.77
C GLU A 77 -8.67 16.21 -6.76
N VAL A 78 -9.05 16.69 -5.58
CA VAL A 78 -8.12 16.85 -4.44
C VAL A 78 -7.59 15.47 -4.01
N TYR A 79 -6.36 15.42 -3.49
CA TYR A 79 -5.74 14.20 -3.01
C TYR A 79 -6.57 13.53 -1.91
N SER A 80 -7.28 12.48 -2.28
CA SER A 80 -8.28 11.82 -1.43
C SER A 80 -7.69 11.05 -0.24
N HIS A 81 -6.40 10.66 -0.32
CA HIS A 81 -5.79 9.83 0.72
C HIS A 81 -5.53 10.57 2.05
N LEU A 82 -5.58 11.91 2.07
CA LEU A 82 -5.56 12.67 3.32
C LEU A 82 -6.77 12.37 4.21
N GLY A 83 -7.91 11.98 3.64
CA GLY A 83 -9.10 11.57 4.39
C GLY A 83 -8.86 10.43 5.39
N ARG A 84 -7.83 9.60 5.17
CA ARG A 84 -7.42 8.54 6.12
C ARG A 84 -6.91 9.09 7.47
N TYR A 85 -6.60 10.37 7.52
CA TYR A 85 -6.05 11.07 8.69
C TYR A 85 -6.96 12.21 9.14
N ALA A 86 -8.21 12.28 8.65
CA ALA A 86 -9.14 13.39 8.89
C ALA A 86 -9.40 13.66 10.40
N TYR A 87 -9.23 12.65 11.26
CA TYR A 87 -9.34 12.81 12.71
C TYR A 87 -8.19 13.64 13.32
N LEU A 88 -7.07 13.80 12.59
CA LEU A 88 -5.94 14.67 12.98
C LEU A 88 -6.04 16.05 12.33
N GLY A 89 -6.66 16.19 11.14
CA GLY A 89 -6.81 17.47 10.46
C GLY A 89 -7.26 17.31 9.01
N GLY A 90 -7.63 18.44 8.40
CA GLY A 90 -8.09 18.50 7.00
C GLY A 90 -6.96 18.74 5.99
N SER A 91 -5.77 19.11 6.45
CA SER A 91 -4.59 19.38 5.61
C SER A 91 -3.36 18.64 6.13
N LEU A 92 -2.36 18.43 5.27
CA LEU A 92 -1.11 17.76 5.66
C LEU A 92 -0.43 18.48 6.83
N THR A 93 -0.42 19.81 6.81
CA THR A 93 0.15 20.64 7.89
C THR A 93 -0.59 20.46 9.21
N GLU A 94 -1.92 20.44 9.19
CA GLU A 94 -2.72 20.19 10.38
C GLU A 94 -2.53 18.78 10.92
N ILE A 95 -2.50 17.77 10.05
CA ILE A 95 -2.27 16.38 10.43
C ILE A 95 -0.95 16.25 11.18
N VAL A 96 0.15 16.79 10.62
CA VAL A 96 1.48 16.73 11.22
C VAL A 96 1.52 17.55 12.52
N ALA A 97 1.01 18.78 12.52
CA ALA A 97 0.97 19.64 13.70
C ALA A 97 0.18 18.96 14.84
N ASN A 98 -1.03 18.48 14.58
CA ASN A 98 -1.88 17.85 15.59
C ASN A 98 -1.33 16.50 16.08
N ALA A 99 -0.66 15.75 15.21
CA ALA A 99 0.03 14.52 15.63
C ALA A 99 1.13 14.78 16.66
N ILE A 100 1.81 15.93 16.56
CA ILE A 100 2.89 16.35 17.46
C ILE A 100 2.32 17.06 18.71
N LEU A 101 1.39 17.99 18.51
CA LEU A 101 0.86 18.84 19.59
C LEU A 101 -0.13 18.10 20.52
N HIS A 102 -0.75 17.03 20.03
CA HIS A 102 -1.70 16.21 20.80
C HIS A 102 -1.21 14.76 20.97
N PRO A 103 -0.06 14.55 21.67
CA PRO A 103 0.58 13.23 21.75
C PRO A 103 -0.31 12.16 22.39
N LEU A 104 -1.17 12.51 23.35
CA LEU A 104 -2.10 11.55 23.98
C LEU A 104 -3.15 11.05 22.99
N ARG A 105 -3.67 11.91 22.13
CA ARG A 105 -4.61 11.54 21.08
C ARG A 105 -3.94 10.63 20.05
N THR A 106 -2.73 10.98 19.66
CA THR A 106 -1.90 10.22 18.73
C THR A 106 -1.57 8.84 19.28
N LEU A 107 -1.12 8.76 20.53
CA LEU A 107 -0.85 7.50 21.22
C LEU A 107 -2.11 6.65 21.38
N GLY A 108 -3.25 7.26 21.72
CA GLY A 108 -4.54 6.56 21.81
C GLY A 108 -4.93 5.91 20.48
N ALA A 109 -4.67 6.59 19.35
CA ALA A 109 -4.88 6.01 18.03
C ALA A 109 -3.94 4.82 17.75
N LEU A 110 -2.73 4.81 18.30
CA LEU A 110 -1.74 3.72 18.12
C LEU A 110 -2.06 2.48 18.97
N LEU A 111 -2.77 2.63 20.08
CA LEU A 111 -3.01 1.56 21.05
C LEU A 111 -4.24 0.68 20.71
N THR A 112 -4.56 0.49 19.45
CA THR A 112 -5.63 -0.43 19.02
C THR A 112 -5.07 -1.83 18.75
N GLY A 113 -5.91 -2.87 18.99
CA GLY A 113 -5.49 -4.27 18.80
C GLY A 113 -4.96 -4.57 17.40
N GLY A 114 -5.56 -4.01 16.36
CA GLY A 114 -5.10 -4.20 14.97
C GLY A 114 -3.69 -3.65 14.72
N ARG A 115 -3.34 -2.50 15.29
CA ARG A 115 -2.01 -1.89 15.18
C ARG A 115 -0.97 -2.62 16.02
N ALA A 116 -1.35 -3.13 17.19
CA ALA A 116 -0.47 -3.98 18.00
C ALA A 116 -0.12 -5.28 17.26
N VAL A 117 -1.10 -5.94 16.64
CA VAL A 117 -0.87 -7.12 15.79
C VAL A 117 0.04 -6.79 14.61
N TYR A 118 -0.15 -5.64 13.98
CA TYR A 118 0.71 -5.17 12.90
C TYR A 118 2.16 -5.01 13.37
N LEU A 119 2.41 -4.31 14.46
CA LEU A 119 3.75 -4.12 15.00
C LEU A 119 4.39 -5.45 15.39
N ALA A 120 3.64 -6.34 16.04
CA ALA A 120 4.11 -7.68 16.37
C ALA A 120 4.48 -8.47 15.10
N ALA A 121 3.66 -8.42 14.06
CA ALA A 121 3.94 -9.10 12.80
C ALA A 121 5.15 -8.53 12.05
N MET A 122 5.47 -7.25 12.22
CA MET A 122 6.67 -6.63 11.64
C MET A 122 7.94 -6.94 12.44
N LEU A 123 7.84 -7.04 13.75
CA LEU A 123 8.99 -7.21 14.63
C LEU A 123 9.31 -8.68 14.95
N ALA A 124 8.31 -9.54 15.10
CA ALA A 124 8.53 -10.95 15.50
C ALA A 124 9.40 -11.75 14.52
N PRO A 125 9.26 -11.61 13.18
CA PRO A 125 10.13 -12.28 12.22
C PRO A 125 11.60 -11.85 12.34
N LEU A 126 11.84 -10.68 12.94
CA LEU A 126 13.17 -10.13 13.20
C LEU A 126 13.59 -10.32 14.68
N ALA A 127 12.87 -11.19 15.42
CA ALA A 127 13.09 -11.45 16.85
C ALA A 127 13.22 -10.17 17.69
N PHE A 128 12.47 -9.12 17.34
CA PHE A 128 12.48 -7.80 17.97
C PHE A 128 13.86 -7.11 17.99
N LEU A 129 14.82 -7.61 17.22
CA LEU A 129 16.16 -7.01 17.07
C LEU A 129 16.13 -5.54 16.63
N PRO A 130 15.18 -5.07 15.79
CA PRO A 130 15.11 -3.65 15.44
C PRO A 130 15.05 -2.73 16.65
N LEU A 131 14.42 -3.15 17.76
CA LEU A 131 14.32 -2.34 18.98
C LEU A 131 15.68 -2.08 19.64
N LEU A 132 16.69 -2.90 19.33
CA LEU A 132 18.08 -2.71 19.72
C LEU A 132 18.88 -1.91 18.68
N GLY A 133 18.24 -1.52 17.55
CA GLY A 133 18.88 -0.83 16.43
C GLY A 133 19.31 0.63 16.73
N GLY A 134 18.83 1.24 17.84
CA GLY A 134 19.18 2.61 18.20
C GLY A 134 18.74 3.61 17.13
N TRP A 135 19.67 4.46 16.66
CA TRP A 135 19.36 5.51 15.69
C TRP A 135 18.95 4.98 14.31
N ASP A 136 19.20 3.70 14.00
CA ASP A 136 18.77 3.07 12.75
C ASP A 136 17.24 2.98 12.65
N LEU A 137 16.53 3.00 13.81
CA LEU A 137 15.06 3.08 13.84
C LEU A 137 14.51 4.44 13.41
N LEU A 138 15.31 5.50 13.44
CA LEU A 138 14.82 6.84 13.08
C LEU A 138 14.28 6.88 11.64
N GLY A 139 14.94 6.16 10.74
CA GLY A 139 14.57 6.11 9.33
C GLY A 139 13.19 5.51 9.08
N VAL A 140 12.72 4.60 9.94
CA VAL A 140 11.42 3.94 9.75
C VAL A 140 10.25 4.84 10.12
N LEU A 141 10.46 5.84 10.98
CA LEU A 141 9.38 6.60 11.64
C LEU A 141 8.38 7.25 10.67
N PRO A 142 8.79 7.94 9.59
CA PRO A 142 7.80 8.58 8.70
C PRO A 142 6.88 7.57 7.99
N ALA A 143 7.43 6.48 7.45
CA ALA A 143 6.64 5.44 6.78
C ALA A 143 5.79 4.62 7.78
N LEU A 144 6.32 4.36 8.98
CA LEU A 144 5.59 3.68 10.03
C LEU A 144 4.46 4.55 10.58
N ALA A 145 4.68 5.84 10.74
CA ALA A 145 3.65 6.81 11.15
C ALA A 145 2.50 6.86 10.14
N GLN A 146 2.80 6.90 8.84
CA GLN A 146 1.79 6.81 7.79
C GLN A 146 0.88 5.61 7.99
N ASN A 147 1.46 4.43 8.22
CA ASN A 147 0.67 3.21 8.37
C ASN A 147 -0.12 3.21 9.67
N LEU A 148 0.52 3.53 10.78
CA LEU A 148 -0.09 3.44 12.11
C LEU A 148 -1.14 4.52 12.40
N LEU A 149 -0.99 5.72 11.85
CA LEU A 149 -1.93 6.82 12.04
C LEU A 149 -3.11 6.77 11.07
N SER A 150 -3.08 5.90 10.07
CA SER A 150 -4.20 5.76 9.15
C SER A 150 -5.45 5.20 9.82
N SER A 151 -6.62 5.72 9.46
CA SER A 151 -7.91 5.11 9.78
C SER A 151 -8.25 3.93 8.87
N ASP A 152 -7.55 3.79 7.72
CA ASP A 152 -7.73 2.70 6.77
C ASP A 152 -6.94 1.46 7.21
N PRO A 153 -7.61 0.34 7.58
CA PRO A 153 -6.95 -0.87 8.07
C PRO A 153 -5.97 -1.51 7.06
N VAL A 154 -6.11 -1.23 5.79
CA VAL A 154 -5.23 -1.78 4.74
C VAL A 154 -3.79 -1.33 4.92
N LEU A 155 -3.54 -0.11 5.44
CA LEU A 155 -2.19 0.40 5.65
C LEU A 155 -1.42 -0.33 6.74
N TYR A 156 -2.10 -0.77 7.79
CA TYR A 156 -1.50 -1.59 8.86
C TYR A 156 -1.89 -3.07 8.78
N ALA A 157 -2.29 -3.53 7.60
CA ALA A 157 -2.39 -4.96 7.31
C ALA A 157 -1.00 -5.50 6.91
N HIS A 158 -0.38 -6.33 7.76
CA HIS A 158 1.00 -6.81 7.58
C HIS A 158 1.26 -7.57 6.26
N ARG A 159 0.22 -7.91 5.50
CA ARG A 159 0.28 -8.58 4.19
C ARG A 159 0.07 -7.66 3.01
N ALA A 160 -0.21 -6.38 3.26
CA ALA A 160 -0.39 -5.39 2.20
C ALA A 160 0.98 -4.84 1.74
N GLN A 161 1.02 -4.26 0.55
CA GLN A 161 2.24 -3.71 -0.06
C GLN A 161 2.82 -2.49 0.68
N TYR A 162 2.07 -1.87 1.58
CA TYR A 162 2.53 -0.69 2.34
C TYR A 162 3.72 -0.97 3.26
N GLN A 163 4.02 -2.25 3.52
CA GLN A 163 5.19 -2.67 4.31
C GLN A 163 6.50 -2.50 3.56
N SER A 164 6.46 -2.36 2.23
CA SER A 164 7.65 -2.20 1.38
C SER A 164 8.51 -1.00 1.77
N PHE A 165 7.92 0.04 2.36
CA PHE A 165 8.62 1.23 2.82
C PHE A 165 9.11 1.16 4.28
N VAL A 166 8.55 0.24 5.05
CA VAL A 166 8.89 0.03 6.47
C VAL A 166 10.00 -1.02 6.62
N LEU A 167 9.88 -2.12 5.88
CA LEU A 167 10.77 -3.29 6.01
C LEU A 167 12.26 -2.99 5.82
N PRO A 168 12.72 -2.20 4.82
CA PRO A 168 14.13 -1.94 4.62
C PRO A 168 14.80 -1.33 5.86
N PHE A 169 14.12 -0.40 6.53
CA PHE A 169 14.62 0.24 7.75
C PHE A 169 14.59 -0.71 8.97
N LEU A 170 13.54 -1.54 9.08
CA LEU A 170 13.49 -2.54 10.14
C LEU A 170 14.60 -3.59 9.98
N ILE A 171 14.89 -4.01 8.75
CA ILE A 171 16.00 -4.93 8.48
C ILE A 171 17.35 -4.28 8.85
N LEU A 172 17.57 -3.01 8.43
CA LEU A 172 18.76 -2.26 8.79
C LEU A 172 18.92 -2.17 10.32
N ALA A 173 17.87 -1.77 11.02
CA ALA A 173 17.87 -1.69 12.47
C ALA A 173 18.04 -3.06 13.13
N ALA A 174 17.53 -4.15 12.54
CA ALA A 174 17.75 -5.50 13.04
C ALA A 174 19.21 -5.93 12.92
N VAL A 175 19.88 -5.60 11.81
CA VAL A 175 21.33 -5.85 11.63
C VAL A 175 22.14 -5.09 12.69
N GLY A 176 21.85 -3.81 12.91
CA GLY A 176 22.46 -3.02 13.97
C GLY A 176 22.19 -3.58 15.36
N GLY A 177 20.96 -3.99 15.63
CA GLY A 177 20.55 -4.63 16.87
C GLY A 177 21.25 -5.96 17.12
N TYR A 178 21.34 -6.80 16.10
CA TYR A 178 22.09 -8.05 16.15
C TYR A 178 23.57 -7.82 16.45
N ALA A 179 24.19 -6.88 15.77
CA ALA A 179 25.61 -6.56 16.02
C ALA A 179 25.86 -6.07 17.46
N ARG A 180 24.93 -5.29 18.03
CA ARG A 180 25.00 -4.87 19.45
C ARG A 180 24.80 -6.04 20.40
N LEU A 181 23.87 -6.94 20.12
CA LEU A 181 23.61 -8.14 20.90
C LEU A 181 24.85 -9.04 20.91
N ALA A 182 25.41 -9.30 19.72
CA ALA A 182 26.61 -10.16 19.58
C ALA A 182 27.85 -9.63 20.36
N ARG A 183 28.01 -8.29 20.39
CA ARG A 183 29.07 -7.66 21.20
C ARG A 183 28.81 -7.76 22.71
N ARG A 184 27.54 -7.64 23.14
CA ARG A 184 27.19 -7.62 24.57
C ARG A 184 27.05 -9.02 25.17
N ARG A 185 26.66 -9.98 24.35
CA ARG A 185 26.40 -11.37 24.76
C ARG A 185 27.10 -12.32 23.77
N PRO A 186 28.42 -12.50 23.87
CA PRO A 186 29.14 -13.45 23.03
C PRO A 186 28.70 -14.89 23.36
N GLY A 187 28.97 -15.83 22.43
CA GLY A 187 28.60 -17.24 22.54
C GLY A 187 27.40 -17.62 21.69
N SER A 188 26.53 -18.51 22.18
CA SER A 188 25.43 -19.08 21.40
C SER A 188 24.19 -18.19 21.31
N TRP A 189 24.05 -17.15 22.13
CA TRP A 189 22.88 -16.27 22.18
C TRP A 189 22.49 -15.62 20.84
N PRO A 190 23.43 -15.02 20.09
CA PRO A 190 23.09 -14.43 18.79
C PRO A 190 22.55 -15.47 17.81
N VAL A 191 23.09 -16.69 17.81
CA VAL A 191 22.64 -17.80 16.98
C VAL A 191 21.23 -18.24 17.39
N ALA A 192 20.97 -18.36 18.68
CA ALA A 192 19.64 -18.71 19.20
C ALA A 192 18.57 -17.67 18.79
N VAL A 193 18.90 -16.39 18.86
CA VAL A 193 18.00 -15.31 18.43
C VAL A 193 17.71 -15.38 16.93
N LEU A 194 18.71 -15.68 16.09
CA LEU A 194 18.49 -15.89 14.64
C LEU A 194 17.63 -17.12 14.38
N ALA A 195 17.80 -18.21 15.13
CA ALA A 195 16.95 -19.39 15.02
C ALA A 195 15.49 -19.07 15.37
N VAL A 196 15.25 -18.31 16.43
CA VAL A 196 13.90 -17.82 16.80
C VAL A 196 13.31 -16.94 15.70
N ALA A 197 14.09 -16.01 15.14
CA ALA A 197 13.68 -15.16 14.02
C ALA A 197 13.28 -16.00 12.80
N MET A 198 14.06 -17.02 12.48
CA MET A 198 13.79 -17.92 11.36
C MET A 198 12.48 -18.71 11.57
N VAL A 199 12.27 -19.29 12.76
CA VAL A 199 11.05 -20.02 13.11
C VAL A 199 9.82 -19.10 13.03
N ALA A 200 9.91 -17.90 13.60
CA ALA A 200 8.83 -16.92 13.53
C ALA A 200 8.52 -16.49 12.08
N SER A 201 9.55 -16.29 11.26
CA SER A 201 9.42 -15.97 9.84
C SER A 201 8.73 -17.09 9.07
N LEU A 202 9.12 -18.35 9.28
CA LEU A 202 8.51 -19.52 8.65
C LEU A 202 7.04 -19.68 9.06
N ALA A 203 6.72 -19.49 10.33
CA ALA A 203 5.35 -19.55 10.83
C ALA A 203 4.45 -18.50 10.18
N LEU A 204 4.92 -17.25 10.05
CA LEU A 204 4.19 -16.19 9.38
C LEU A 204 4.15 -16.35 7.86
N ALA A 205 5.18 -16.91 7.26
CA ALA A 205 5.26 -17.17 5.82
C ALA A 205 4.40 -18.37 5.39
N SER A 206 3.96 -19.24 6.30
CA SER A 206 3.25 -20.49 5.98
C SER A 206 2.06 -20.28 5.03
N ARG A 207 1.22 -19.27 5.28
CA ARG A 207 0.11 -18.92 4.38
C ARG A 207 0.56 -18.38 3.03
N THR A 208 1.68 -17.65 2.99
CA THR A 208 2.27 -17.15 1.73
C THR A 208 2.82 -18.30 0.91
N MET A 209 3.46 -19.28 1.55
CA MET A 209 3.92 -20.51 0.89
C MET A 209 2.76 -21.29 0.28
N ASN A 210 1.63 -21.40 0.98
CA ASN A 210 0.41 -21.98 0.40
C ASN A 210 -0.10 -21.19 -0.82
N ASN A 211 0.09 -19.88 -0.86
CA ASN A 211 -0.27 -19.07 -2.03
C ASN A 211 0.68 -19.29 -3.21
N LEU A 212 1.90 -19.74 -2.98
CA LEU A 212 2.89 -20.10 -4.01
C LEU A 212 2.74 -21.57 -4.47
N ALA A 213 1.83 -22.35 -3.87
CA ALA A 213 1.58 -23.71 -4.31
C ALA A 213 1.20 -23.74 -5.79
N VAL A 214 1.83 -24.64 -6.56
CA VAL A 214 1.65 -24.78 -8.03
C VAL A 214 0.17 -24.88 -8.42
N ALA A 215 -0.64 -25.54 -7.61
CA ALA A 215 -2.09 -25.67 -7.82
C ALA A 215 -2.81 -24.30 -7.96
N ARG A 216 -2.29 -23.23 -7.40
CA ARG A 216 -2.88 -21.89 -7.50
C ARG A 216 -2.60 -21.17 -8.83
N PHE A 217 -1.63 -21.66 -9.60
CA PHE A 217 -1.36 -21.16 -10.95
C PHE A 217 -2.32 -21.74 -11.99
N TRP A 218 -3.04 -22.82 -11.66
CA TRP A 218 -4.13 -23.32 -12.49
C TRP A 218 -5.40 -22.56 -12.15
N PRO A 219 -6.03 -21.89 -13.13
CA PRO A 219 -7.25 -21.16 -12.85
C PRO A 219 -8.35 -22.12 -12.40
N PRO A 220 -8.93 -21.96 -11.20
CA PRO A 220 -10.08 -22.73 -10.75
C PRO A 220 -11.28 -22.47 -11.66
N PRO A 221 -12.31 -23.34 -11.64
CA PRO A 221 -13.49 -23.19 -12.51
C PRO A 221 -14.10 -21.80 -12.52
N GLU A 222 -14.18 -21.15 -11.36
CA GLU A 222 -14.68 -19.78 -11.20
C GLU A 222 -13.86 -18.76 -12.00
N LYS A 223 -12.53 -18.86 -11.97
CA LYS A 223 -11.65 -17.99 -12.78
C LYS A 223 -11.82 -18.27 -14.28
N ARG A 224 -12.04 -19.51 -14.67
CA ARG A 224 -12.31 -19.84 -16.08
C ARG A 224 -13.61 -19.19 -16.55
N ALA A 225 -14.66 -19.22 -15.73
CA ALA A 225 -15.91 -18.53 -16.00
C ALA A 225 -15.69 -17.00 -16.19
N ALA A 226 -14.87 -16.39 -15.34
CA ALA A 226 -14.50 -14.97 -15.49
C ALA A 226 -13.82 -14.69 -16.85
N TYR A 227 -12.86 -15.52 -17.24
CA TYR A 227 -12.19 -15.39 -18.54
C TYR A 227 -13.10 -15.59 -19.74
N GLN A 228 -14.09 -16.49 -19.65
CA GLN A 228 -15.09 -16.67 -20.69
C GLN A 228 -15.91 -15.41 -20.92
N VAL A 229 -16.26 -14.69 -19.85
CA VAL A 229 -16.99 -13.43 -19.93
C VAL A 229 -16.10 -12.29 -20.41
N LEU A 230 -14.86 -12.22 -19.90
CA LEU A 230 -13.85 -11.24 -20.34
C LEU A 230 -13.59 -11.33 -21.86
N ALA A 231 -13.51 -12.54 -22.42
CA ALA A 231 -13.28 -12.75 -23.85
C ALA A 231 -14.43 -12.24 -24.75
N ARG A 232 -15.61 -11.99 -24.17
CA ARG A 232 -16.76 -11.44 -24.90
C ARG A 232 -16.78 -9.91 -24.97
N VAL A 233 -15.88 -9.23 -24.26
CA VAL A 233 -15.79 -7.78 -24.27
C VAL A 233 -15.07 -7.33 -25.54
N PRO A 234 -15.71 -6.53 -26.45
CA PRO A 234 -15.07 -6.09 -27.67
C PRO A 234 -13.80 -5.27 -27.40
N PRO A 235 -12.71 -5.40 -28.21
CA PRO A 235 -11.42 -4.75 -27.93
C PRO A 235 -11.48 -3.23 -27.78
N ALA A 236 -12.30 -2.55 -28.59
CA ALA A 236 -12.40 -1.09 -28.60
C ALA A 236 -13.48 -0.51 -27.67
N ALA A 237 -14.26 -1.37 -26.98
CA ALA A 237 -15.37 -0.91 -26.16
C ALA A 237 -14.89 -0.22 -24.89
N ALA A 238 -15.56 0.86 -24.50
CA ALA A 238 -15.40 1.47 -23.19
C ALA A 238 -16.07 0.59 -22.12
N VAL A 239 -15.35 0.29 -21.02
CA VAL A 239 -15.79 -0.66 -20.01
C VAL A 239 -15.67 -0.09 -18.60
N SER A 240 -16.71 -0.23 -17.81
CA SER A 240 -16.66 -0.08 -16.35
C SER A 240 -16.68 -1.47 -15.72
N ALA A 241 -15.61 -1.85 -15.04
CA ALA A 241 -15.44 -3.20 -14.51
C ALA A 241 -15.06 -3.17 -13.03
N GLN A 242 -15.47 -4.20 -12.29
CA GLN A 242 -14.97 -4.36 -10.93
C GLN A 242 -13.45 -4.54 -10.92
N ASP A 243 -12.82 -4.07 -9.87
CA ASP A 243 -11.37 -4.02 -9.68
C ASP A 243 -10.62 -5.29 -10.13
N PRO A 244 -11.04 -6.52 -9.81
CA PRO A 244 -10.35 -7.73 -10.25
C PRO A 244 -10.28 -7.95 -11.77
N TYR A 245 -11.15 -7.31 -12.55
CA TYR A 245 -11.16 -7.44 -14.01
C TYR A 245 -10.33 -6.35 -14.71
N VAL A 246 -10.17 -5.21 -14.08
CA VAL A 246 -9.52 -4.03 -14.67
C VAL A 246 -8.12 -4.33 -15.24
N PRO A 247 -7.24 -5.08 -14.56
CA PRO A 247 -5.92 -5.43 -15.10
C PRO A 247 -5.98 -6.19 -16.43
N HIS A 248 -7.01 -7.03 -16.61
CA HIS A 248 -7.21 -7.81 -17.86
C HIS A 248 -7.79 -6.97 -19.02
N LEU A 249 -8.24 -5.76 -18.72
CA LEU A 249 -8.84 -4.84 -19.67
C LEU A 249 -7.97 -3.60 -19.92
N SER A 250 -6.80 -3.49 -19.27
CA SER A 250 -5.97 -2.29 -19.20
C SER A 250 -5.40 -1.79 -20.55
N LEU A 251 -5.33 -2.65 -21.58
CA LEU A 251 -4.87 -2.27 -22.91
C LEU A 251 -5.92 -1.56 -23.78
N ARG A 252 -7.09 -1.25 -23.21
CA ARG A 252 -8.20 -0.56 -23.89
C ARG A 252 -8.09 0.95 -23.74
N PRO A 253 -8.61 1.75 -24.69
CA PRO A 253 -8.55 3.20 -24.58
C PRO A 253 -9.32 3.76 -23.38
N LEU A 254 -10.45 3.14 -23.00
CA LEU A 254 -11.32 3.58 -21.91
C LEU A 254 -11.70 2.40 -21.01
N VAL A 255 -11.08 2.36 -19.84
CA VAL A 255 -11.41 1.42 -18.76
C VAL A 255 -11.60 2.19 -17.48
N PHE A 256 -12.69 1.90 -16.77
CA PHE A 256 -13.03 2.52 -15.50
C PHE A 256 -13.22 1.45 -14.44
N VAL A 257 -12.86 1.78 -13.20
CA VAL A 257 -13.19 0.94 -12.03
C VAL A 257 -14.65 1.18 -11.67
N PHE A 258 -15.46 0.11 -11.73
CA PHE A 258 -16.88 0.19 -11.37
C PHE A 258 -17.07 0.69 -9.92
N PRO A 259 -17.95 1.65 -9.66
CA PRO A 259 -18.99 2.19 -10.55
C PRO A 259 -18.59 3.44 -11.34
N THR A 260 -17.32 3.86 -11.27
CA THR A 260 -16.85 5.03 -12.01
C THR A 260 -17.02 4.81 -13.51
N GLY A 261 -17.33 5.88 -14.24
CA GLY A 261 -17.43 5.85 -15.69
C GLY A 261 -18.61 5.03 -16.25
N ILE A 262 -19.55 4.63 -15.42
CA ILE A 262 -20.76 3.87 -15.84
C ILE A 262 -21.57 4.60 -16.91
N ASP A 263 -21.52 5.92 -16.91
CA ASP A 263 -22.18 6.80 -17.89
C ASP A 263 -21.41 6.94 -19.20
N LYS A 264 -20.12 6.60 -19.21
CA LYS A 264 -19.21 6.70 -20.36
C LYS A 264 -18.86 5.33 -20.95
N SER A 265 -19.36 4.24 -20.35
CA SER A 265 -19.04 2.88 -20.74
C SER A 265 -20.13 2.25 -21.61
N ASP A 266 -19.69 1.49 -22.61
CA ASP A 266 -20.57 0.65 -23.44
C ASP A 266 -20.95 -0.64 -22.74
N TYR A 267 -20.03 -1.13 -21.88
CA TYR A 267 -20.18 -2.37 -21.12
C TYR A 267 -19.89 -2.17 -19.66
N VAL A 268 -20.56 -2.98 -18.84
CA VAL A 268 -20.29 -3.11 -17.41
C VAL A 268 -19.99 -4.57 -17.11
N LEU A 269 -18.89 -4.82 -16.38
CA LEU A 269 -18.47 -6.18 -16.00
C LEU A 269 -18.44 -6.31 -14.48
N ILE A 270 -19.27 -7.17 -13.94
CA ILE A 270 -19.44 -7.38 -12.50
C ILE A 270 -19.47 -8.85 -12.14
N ASN A 271 -19.10 -9.17 -10.91
CA ASN A 271 -19.31 -10.45 -10.26
C ASN A 271 -20.40 -10.28 -9.19
N LEU A 272 -21.50 -11.00 -9.32
CA LEU A 272 -22.66 -10.91 -8.43
C LEU A 272 -22.36 -11.39 -7.00
N ASP A 273 -21.43 -12.31 -6.82
CA ASP A 273 -21.03 -12.86 -5.52
C ASP A 273 -19.88 -12.07 -4.87
N SER A 274 -19.20 -11.24 -5.66
CA SER A 274 -18.08 -10.47 -5.16
C SER A 274 -18.55 -9.28 -4.33
N TYR A 275 -18.14 -9.28 -3.10
CA TYR A 275 -18.05 -8.09 -2.27
C TYR A 275 -17.04 -7.11 -2.92
N PRO A 276 -17.28 -5.84 -3.20
CA PRO A 276 -17.93 -4.87 -2.30
C PRO A 276 -19.11 -4.08 -2.91
N TRP A 277 -19.59 -4.40 -4.11
CA TRP A 277 -20.60 -3.56 -4.76
C TRP A 277 -21.94 -3.51 -3.97
N ARG A 278 -22.29 -4.58 -3.23
CA ARG A 278 -23.50 -4.62 -2.39
C ARG A 278 -23.51 -3.56 -1.28
N ASN A 279 -22.34 -3.06 -0.92
CA ASN A 279 -22.18 -2.09 0.17
C ASN A 279 -21.72 -0.71 -0.32
N LEU A 280 -21.70 -0.47 -1.62
CA LEU A 280 -21.44 0.86 -2.14
C LEU A 280 -22.68 1.73 -1.91
N PRO A 281 -22.59 2.77 -1.07
CA PRO A 281 -23.75 3.65 -0.83
C PRO A 281 -24.24 4.26 -2.15
N GLY A 282 -25.54 4.17 -2.37
CA GLY A 282 -26.17 4.75 -3.55
C GLY A 282 -26.07 3.90 -4.83
N ILE A 283 -25.66 2.62 -4.75
CA ILE A 283 -25.71 1.70 -5.90
C ILE A 283 -26.67 0.58 -5.60
N THR A 284 -27.67 0.45 -6.46
CA THR A 284 -28.59 -0.70 -6.46
C THR A 284 -28.59 -1.36 -7.82
N LEU A 285 -28.74 -2.68 -7.81
CA LEU A 285 -28.81 -3.49 -9.00
C LEU A 285 -30.09 -4.32 -8.93
N ALA A 286 -31.00 -4.09 -9.89
CA ALA A 286 -32.21 -4.86 -10.07
C ALA A 286 -32.12 -5.65 -11.38
N ARG A 287 -32.43 -6.94 -11.33
CA ARG A 287 -32.42 -7.82 -12.50
C ARG A 287 -33.85 -8.23 -12.83
N ASP A 288 -34.23 -8.07 -14.08
CA ASP A 288 -35.49 -8.55 -14.65
C ASP A 288 -35.18 -9.35 -15.92
N GLY A 289 -35.19 -10.69 -15.78
CA GLY A 289 -34.84 -11.60 -16.87
C GLY A 289 -33.45 -11.33 -17.45
N THR A 290 -33.42 -10.88 -18.70
CA THR A 290 -32.19 -10.52 -19.44
C THR A 290 -31.80 -9.05 -19.32
N SER A 291 -32.58 -8.26 -18.58
CA SER A 291 -32.31 -6.84 -18.33
C SER A 291 -31.77 -6.63 -16.92
N VAL A 292 -30.86 -5.70 -16.80
CA VAL A 292 -30.30 -5.27 -15.51
C VAL A 292 -30.38 -3.76 -15.44
N THR A 293 -30.99 -3.27 -14.38
CA THR A 293 -31.02 -1.83 -14.06
C THR A 293 -30.00 -1.56 -12.98
N ILE A 294 -29.11 -0.62 -13.22
CA ILE A 294 -28.14 -0.13 -12.24
C ILE A 294 -28.50 1.32 -11.93
N VAL A 295 -28.75 1.59 -10.64
CA VAL A 295 -28.92 2.95 -10.12
C VAL A 295 -27.64 3.32 -9.39
N ALA A 296 -26.99 4.40 -9.82
CA ALA A 296 -25.77 4.94 -9.21
C ALA A 296 -25.99 6.42 -8.91
N GLY A 297 -26.33 6.73 -7.66
CA GLY A 297 -26.76 8.07 -7.26
C GLY A 297 -28.05 8.50 -7.98
N PRO A 298 -28.11 9.69 -8.57
CA PRO A 298 -29.30 10.18 -9.30
C PRO A 298 -29.47 9.54 -10.69
N ARG A 299 -28.61 8.59 -11.07
CA ARG A 299 -28.56 8.02 -12.43
C ARG A 299 -29.08 6.58 -12.44
N GLU A 300 -30.16 6.36 -13.18
CA GLU A 300 -30.66 5.05 -13.52
C GLU A 300 -30.21 4.68 -14.94
N ARG A 301 -29.67 3.47 -15.10
CA ARG A 301 -29.25 2.95 -16.41
C ARG A 301 -29.72 1.52 -16.59
N ARG A 302 -30.25 1.23 -17.78
CA ARG A 302 -30.70 -0.12 -18.17
C ARG A 302 -29.68 -0.76 -19.10
N TYR A 303 -29.40 -2.02 -18.80
CA TYR A 303 -28.44 -2.82 -19.54
C TYR A 303 -29.12 -4.13 -20.00
N ALA A 304 -28.64 -4.67 -21.12
CA ALA A 304 -28.94 -6.02 -21.53
C ALA A 304 -27.80 -6.95 -21.07
N VAL A 305 -28.11 -8.16 -20.66
CA VAL A 305 -27.09 -9.18 -20.38
C VAL A 305 -26.49 -9.62 -21.71
N ALA A 306 -25.23 -9.30 -21.94
CA ALA A 306 -24.49 -9.66 -23.16
C ALA A 306 -23.82 -11.04 -23.01
N ALA A 307 -23.35 -11.37 -21.81
CA ALA A 307 -22.79 -12.68 -21.49
C ALA A 307 -22.88 -12.94 -19.97
N GLN A 308 -22.97 -14.22 -19.60
CA GLN A 308 -22.93 -14.65 -18.22
C GLN A 308 -22.22 -16.00 -18.12
N ALA A 309 -21.39 -16.17 -17.10
CA ALA A 309 -20.81 -17.45 -16.71
C ALA A 309 -20.69 -17.48 -15.18
N GLY A 310 -21.45 -18.36 -14.54
CA GLY A 310 -21.58 -18.35 -13.08
C GLY A 310 -22.03 -16.99 -12.55
N PRO A 311 -21.35 -16.42 -11.55
CA PRO A 311 -21.69 -15.12 -11.01
C PRO A 311 -21.17 -13.94 -11.86
N HIS A 312 -20.36 -14.18 -12.89
CA HIS A 312 -19.76 -13.15 -13.73
C HIS A 312 -20.74 -12.70 -14.81
N LEU A 313 -20.97 -11.40 -14.87
CA LEU A 313 -21.99 -10.80 -15.71
C LEU A 313 -21.41 -9.67 -16.55
N LEU A 314 -21.50 -9.80 -17.87
CA LEU A 314 -21.22 -8.75 -18.83
C LEU A 314 -22.54 -8.11 -19.26
N LEU A 315 -22.64 -6.83 -19.02
CA LEU A 315 -23.81 -6.02 -19.33
C LEU A 315 -23.46 -5.09 -20.49
N ARG A 316 -24.34 -4.99 -21.48
CA ARG A 316 -24.24 -4.04 -22.58
C ARG A 316 -25.26 -2.93 -22.36
N ARG A 317 -24.83 -1.70 -22.52
CA ARG A 317 -25.69 -0.52 -22.48
C ARG A 317 -26.76 -0.62 -23.58
N ARG A 318 -28.02 -0.33 -23.21
CA ARG A 318 -29.14 -0.23 -24.16
C ARG A 318 -29.19 1.13 -24.81
#